data_a1272b5efaccf008cc867b3fedab5fa5
#
_entry.id   a1272b5efaccf008cc867b3fedab5fa5
#
_cell.length_a   1.000
_cell.length_b   1.000
_cell.length_c   1.000
_cell.angle_alpha   90.00
_cell.angle_beta   90.00
_cell.angle_gamma   90.00
#
_symmetry.space_group_name_H-M   'P 1'
#
loop_
_entity.id
_entity.type
_entity.pdbx_description
1 polymer ?
#
loop_
_entity_poly.entity_id
_entity_poly.type
_entity_poly.pdbx_seq_one_letter_code
_entity_poly.pdbx_strand_id
1 'polypeptide(L)'
;KIHFENEYFDFIICNHVLEHIEDDMKAMMELFRVLKKDGYAVLQTPYSPVLEKSYEDYSIQSKEKRLENYGQEDHVRIYGLDFFKRLEDAGFKLNIIKNCELFSQEECRKFGVNYVEDLILVYKQ
;
A
#
# COMPACT_ATOMS: atom_id res chain seq x y z
N LYS A 1 5.59 -7.99 -13.98
CA LYS A 1 4.34 -8.71 -14.30
C LYS A 1 4.16 -9.87 -13.34
N ILE A 2 2.98 -9.98 -12.73
CA ILE A 2 2.60 -11.12 -11.88
C ILE A 2 2.26 -12.32 -12.80
N HIS A 3 2.87 -13.50 -12.54
CA HIS A 3 2.76 -14.68 -13.40
C HIS A 3 1.49 -15.52 -13.14
N PHE A 4 0.34 -14.83 -13.05
CA PHE A 4 -0.98 -15.44 -12.93
C PHE A 4 -1.92 -14.83 -13.98
N GLU A 5 -2.97 -15.55 -14.30
CA GLU A 5 -4.02 -15.09 -15.20
C GLU A 5 -4.84 -13.94 -14.58
N ASN A 6 -5.65 -13.28 -15.40
CA ASN A 6 -6.60 -12.30 -14.90
C ASN A 6 -7.59 -12.97 -13.96
N GLU A 7 -8.01 -12.26 -12.90
CA GLU A 7 -9.06 -12.73 -12.00
C GLU A 7 -8.77 -14.10 -11.37
N TYR A 8 -7.55 -14.29 -10.92
CA TYR A 8 -7.10 -15.55 -10.33
C TYR A 8 -7.35 -15.65 -8.84
N PHE A 9 -7.11 -14.56 -8.08
CA PHE A 9 -7.17 -14.55 -6.61
C PHE A 9 -8.47 -13.95 -6.10
N ASP A 10 -9.06 -14.59 -5.09
CA ASP A 10 -10.20 -14.05 -4.33
C ASP A 10 -9.74 -13.00 -3.33
N PHE A 11 -8.52 -13.17 -2.79
CA PHE A 11 -7.93 -12.29 -1.79
C PHE A 11 -6.42 -12.13 -2.00
N ILE A 12 -5.92 -10.90 -1.82
CA ILE A 12 -4.49 -10.57 -1.94
C ILE A 12 -4.05 -9.83 -0.68
N ILE A 13 -2.88 -10.17 -0.16
CA ILE A 13 -2.18 -9.39 0.87
C ILE A 13 -0.87 -8.90 0.25
N CYS A 14 -0.68 -7.58 0.25
CA CYS A 14 0.53 -6.91 -0.23
C CYS A 14 0.92 -5.85 0.79
N ASN A 15 1.68 -6.26 1.80
CA ASN A 15 2.09 -5.42 2.92
C ASN A 15 3.56 -5.05 2.80
N HIS A 16 3.86 -3.75 2.89
CA HIS A 16 5.22 -3.22 2.84
C HIS A 16 5.99 -3.69 1.60
N VAL A 17 5.38 -3.50 0.42
CA VAL A 17 5.95 -3.88 -0.89
C VAL A 17 5.98 -2.70 -1.85
N LEU A 18 4.89 -1.93 -1.92
CA LEU A 18 4.73 -0.90 -2.95
C LEU A 18 5.74 0.25 -2.83
N GLU A 19 6.18 0.56 -1.62
CA GLU A 19 7.20 1.57 -1.35
C GLU A 19 8.60 1.22 -1.87
N HIS A 20 8.82 -0.04 -2.22
CA HIS A 20 10.07 -0.56 -2.78
C HIS A 20 10.06 -0.66 -4.32
N ILE A 21 8.89 -0.51 -4.95
CA ILE A 21 8.72 -0.73 -6.39
C ILE A 21 8.78 0.61 -7.14
N GLU A 22 9.72 0.77 -8.07
CA GLU A 22 9.88 2.00 -8.85
C GLU A 22 8.62 2.37 -9.65
N ASP A 23 8.01 1.41 -10.35
CA ASP A 23 6.76 1.59 -11.10
C ASP A 23 5.58 1.02 -10.28
N ASP A 24 5.19 1.74 -9.23
CA ASP A 24 4.12 1.33 -8.32
C ASP A 24 2.74 1.30 -9.00
N MET A 25 2.47 2.21 -9.93
CA MET A 25 1.21 2.21 -10.68
C MET A 25 1.05 0.94 -11.49
N LYS A 26 2.10 0.48 -12.14
CA LYS A 26 2.09 -0.79 -12.86
C LYS A 26 1.91 -1.99 -11.91
N ALA A 27 2.52 -1.93 -10.73
CA ALA A 27 2.34 -2.97 -9.72
C ALA A 27 0.89 -3.01 -9.22
N MET A 28 0.29 -1.85 -8.93
CA MET A 28 -1.11 -1.73 -8.51
C MET A 28 -2.08 -2.23 -9.60
N MET A 29 -1.85 -1.87 -10.87
CA MET A 29 -2.64 -2.37 -12.01
C MET A 29 -2.51 -3.89 -12.18
N GLU A 30 -1.34 -4.47 -11.94
CA GLU A 30 -1.15 -5.92 -11.97
C GLU A 30 -1.84 -6.63 -10.80
N LEU A 31 -1.81 -6.06 -9.58
CA LEU A 31 -2.59 -6.56 -8.45
C LEU A 31 -4.09 -6.52 -8.76
N PHE A 32 -4.57 -5.41 -9.33
CA PHE A 32 -5.96 -5.28 -9.77
C PHE A 32 -6.33 -6.31 -10.85
N ARG A 33 -5.44 -6.53 -11.82
CA ARG A 33 -5.66 -7.48 -12.91
C ARG A 33 -5.87 -8.91 -12.40
N VAL A 34 -5.01 -9.35 -11.47
CA VAL A 34 -5.06 -10.73 -10.95
C VAL A 34 -6.09 -10.94 -9.84
N LEU A 35 -6.64 -9.87 -9.26
CA LEU A 35 -7.74 -9.94 -8.31
C LEU A 35 -9.04 -10.21 -9.06
N LYS A 36 -9.85 -11.16 -8.57
CA LYS A 36 -11.17 -11.46 -9.11
C LYS A 36 -12.12 -10.28 -8.93
N LYS A 37 -13.14 -10.23 -9.77
CA LYS A 37 -14.31 -9.39 -9.52
C LYS A 37 -14.91 -9.76 -8.16
N ASP A 38 -15.33 -8.76 -7.39
CA ASP A 38 -15.80 -8.87 -6.00
C ASP A 38 -14.75 -9.41 -5.00
N GLY A 39 -13.49 -9.53 -5.43
CA GLY A 39 -12.35 -9.87 -4.58
C GLY A 39 -11.82 -8.68 -3.78
N TYR A 40 -11.07 -8.99 -2.73
CA TYR A 40 -10.50 -8.01 -1.79
C TYR A 40 -8.97 -8.06 -1.80
N ALA A 41 -8.36 -6.93 -1.49
CA ALA A 41 -6.93 -6.89 -1.20
C ALA A 41 -6.63 -5.98 -0.01
N VAL A 42 -5.67 -6.39 0.82
CA VAL A 42 -5.02 -5.53 1.81
C VAL A 42 -3.73 -5.03 1.19
N LEU A 43 -3.65 -3.71 0.97
CA LEU A 43 -2.49 -3.05 0.35
C LEU A 43 -1.84 -2.10 1.35
N GLN A 44 -1.27 -2.67 2.40
CA GLN A 44 -0.68 -1.91 3.50
C GLN A 44 0.69 -1.39 3.12
N THR A 45 0.89 -0.08 3.24
CA THR A 45 2.18 0.60 3.08
C THR A 45 2.23 1.80 4.02
N PRO A 46 3.40 2.17 4.54
CA PRO A 46 3.53 3.40 5.32
C PRO A 46 3.28 4.61 4.42
N TYR A 47 2.48 5.54 4.89
CA TYR A 47 2.26 6.83 4.24
C TYR A 47 2.30 7.96 5.25
N SER A 48 2.63 9.15 4.79
CA SER A 48 2.66 10.36 5.59
C SER A 48 1.33 11.11 5.49
N PRO A 49 0.60 11.30 6.59
CA PRO A 49 -0.66 12.04 6.58
C PRO A 49 -0.50 13.55 6.40
N VAL A 50 0.74 14.06 6.44
CA VAL A 50 1.05 15.49 6.27
C VAL A 50 1.56 15.84 4.87
N LEU A 51 1.88 14.84 4.05
CA LEU A 51 2.25 15.03 2.65
C LEU A 51 1.02 14.86 1.76
N GLU A 52 0.67 15.89 1.00
CA GLU A 52 -0.39 15.78 -0.02
C GLU A 52 0.04 14.89 -1.18
N LYS A 53 1.32 14.99 -1.58
CA LYS A 53 1.92 14.20 -2.65
C LYS A 53 3.07 13.37 -2.13
N SER A 54 3.20 12.18 -2.67
CA SER A 54 4.33 11.29 -2.43
C SER A 54 5.64 11.97 -2.81
N TYR A 55 6.64 11.83 -1.95
CA TYR A 55 8.01 12.28 -2.23
C TYR A 55 8.79 11.15 -2.90
N GLU A 56 9.15 11.35 -4.14
CA GLU A 56 9.94 10.42 -4.94
C GLU A 56 10.87 11.18 -5.88
N ASP A 57 12.13 10.74 -5.96
CA ASP A 57 13.15 11.31 -6.84
C ASP A 57 13.96 10.17 -7.45
N TYR A 58 13.74 9.93 -8.73
CA TYR A 58 14.42 8.86 -9.48
C TYR A 58 15.92 9.05 -9.64
N SER A 59 16.48 10.22 -9.31
CA SER A 59 17.92 10.43 -9.27
C SER A 59 18.60 9.82 -8.04
N ILE A 60 17.81 9.48 -7.01
CA ILE A 60 18.28 8.88 -5.74
C ILE A 60 18.42 7.38 -5.93
N GLN A 61 19.61 6.91 -6.25
CA GLN A 61 19.90 5.51 -6.58
C GLN A 61 20.75 4.78 -5.52
N SER A 62 21.59 5.50 -4.76
CA SER A 62 22.44 4.85 -3.77
C SER A 62 21.67 4.56 -2.48
N LYS A 63 22.05 3.48 -1.80
CA LYS A 63 21.44 3.04 -0.53
C LYS A 63 21.54 4.12 0.55
N GLU A 64 22.68 4.78 0.65
CA GLU A 64 22.94 5.85 1.62
C GLU A 64 21.96 7.01 1.39
N LYS A 65 21.79 7.45 0.14
CA LYS A 65 20.87 8.53 -0.20
C LYS A 65 19.41 8.12 0.01
N ARG A 66 19.05 6.86 -0.27
CA ARG A 66 17.70 6.36 0.02
C ARG A 66 17.43 6.36 1.52
N LEU A 67 18.38 5.91 2.33
CA LEU A 67 18.27 5.97 3.79
C LEU A 67 18.08 7.41 4.30
N GLU A 68 18.85 8.37 3.79
CA GLU A 68 18.74 9.78 4.16
C GLU A 68 17.41 10.42 3.76
N ASN A 69 16.87 10.09 2.58
CA ASN A 69 15.69 10.73 2.01
C ASN A 69 14.38 10.00 2.34
N TYR A 70 14.40 8.66 2.43
CA TYR A 70 13.21 7.83 2.60
C TYR A 70 13.19 7.06 3.92
N GLY A 71 14.26 7.13 4.71
CA GLY A 71 14.36 6.46 6.00
C GLY A 71 14.75 4.98 5.93
N GLN A 72 14.86 4.40 4.72
CA GLN A 72 15.33 3.03 4.48
C GLN A 72 16.14 2.93 3.18
N GLU A 73 17.13 2.01 3.16
CA GLU A 73 18.05 1.84 2.02
C GLU A 73 17.38 1.34 0.72
N ASP A 74 16.23 0.70 0.85
CA ASP A 74 15.50 0.03 -0.23
C ASP A 74 14.14 0.67 -0.55
N HIS A 75 13.74 1.70 0.19
CA HIS A 75 12.60 2.53 -0.19
C HIS A 75 12.95 3.40 -1.40
N VAL A 76 11.99 3.60 -2.29
CA VAL A 76 12.13 4.47 -3.47
C VAL A 76 11.22 5.69 -3.39
N ARG A 77 10.39 5.76 -2.33
CA ARG A 77 9.50 6.88 -2.04
C ARG A 77 9.04 6.91 -0.59
N ILE A 78 8.49 8.08 -0.21
CA ILE A 78 7.60 8.24 0.94
C ILE A 78 6.22 8.55 0.37
N TYR A 79 5.25 7.69 0.58
CA TYR A 79 3.88 7.96 0.15
C TYR A 79 3.26 9.13 0.93
N GLY A 80 2.53 9.98 0.21
CA GLY A 80 1.62 10.96 0.74
C GLY A 80 0.17 10.51 0.63
N LEU A 81 -0.76 11.44 0.82
CA LEU A 81 -2.20 11.19 0.71
C LEU A 81 -2.63 10.81 -0.73
N ASP A 82 -1.84 11.16 -1.73
CA ASP A 82 -2.05 10.74 -3.12
C ASP A 82 -1.91 9.23 -3.34
N PHE A 83 -1.41 8.48 -2.37
CA PHE A 83 -1.40 7.01 -2.40
C PHE A 83 -2.82 6.45 -2.62
N PHE A 84 -3.79 6.98 -1.92
CA PHE A 84 -5.18 6.55 -2.08
C PHE A 84 -5.71 6.81 -3.49
N LYS A 85 -5.37 7.98 -4.07
CA LYS A 85 -5.73 8.31 -5.45
C LYS A 85 -5.06 7.36 -6.46
N ARG A 86 -3.80 6.98 -6.23
CA ARG A 86 -3.10 6.00 -7.07
C ARG A 86 -3.82 4.64 -7.07
N LEU A 87 -4.32 4.19 -5.92
CA LEU A 87 -5.11 2.95 -5.83
C LEU A 87 -6.42 3.06 -6.63
N GLU A 88 -7.13 4.20 -6.53
CA GLU A 88 -8.34 4.44 -7.32
C GLU A 88 -8.03 4.49 -8.83
N ASP A 89 -6.94 5.15 -9.24
CA ASP A 89 -6.50 5.24 -10.63
C ASP A 89 -6.10 3.86 -11.19
N ALA A 90 -5.63 2.94 -10.36
CA ALA A 90 -5.39 1.55 -10.73
C ALA A 90 -6.69 0.72 -10.86
N GLY A 91 -7.85 1.26 -10.46
CA GLY A 91 -9.17 0.66 -10.59
C GLY A 91 -9.82 0.18 -9.30
N PHE A 92 -9.12 0.23 -8.18
CA PHE A 92 -9.64 -0.23 -6.90
C PHE A 92 -10.71 0.72 -6.32
N LYS A 93 -11.63 0.14 -5.56
CA LYS A 93 -12.48 0.86 -4.62
C LYS A 93 -11.85 0.77 -3.23
N LEU A 94 -11.84 1.89 -2.52
CA LEU A 94 -11.21 2.00 -1.21
C LEU A 94 -12.22 1.71 -0.09
N ASN A 95 -11.75 1.01 0.93
CA ASN A 95 -12.40 0.87 2.22
C ASN A 95 -11.34 1.02 3.32
N ILE A 96 -11.11 2.25 3.73
CA ILE A 96 -10.09 2.56 4.75
C ILE A 96 -10.74 2.45 6.11
N ILE A 97 -10.24 1.54 6.94
CA ILE A 97 -10.81 1.23 8.24
C ILE A 97 -9.76 1.56 9.31
N LYS A 98 -10.14 2.37 10.28
CA LYS A 98 -9.25 2.64 11.42
C LYS A 98 -9.18 1.44 12.34
N ASN A 99 -7.98 1.00 12.69
CA ASN A 99 -7.82 -0.12 13.61
C ASN A 99 -8.50 0.11 14.96
N CYS A 100 -8.55 1.36 15.43
CA CYS A 100 -9.27 1.72 16.66
C CYS A 100 -10.80 1.57 16.59
N GLU A 101 -11.37 1.44 15.40
CA GLU A 101 -12.79 1.14 15.19
C GLU A 101 -13.07 -0.37 15.19
N LEU A 102 -12.06 -1.20 14.91
CA LEU A 102 -12.16 -2.66 14.86
C LEU A 102 -11.77 -3.33 16.19
N PHE A 103 -10.79 -2.76 16.88
CA PHE A 103 -10.16 -3.37 18.04
C PHE A 103 -10.03 -2.38 19.20
N SER A 104 -10.22 -2.88 20.42
CA SER A 104 -9.83 -2.15 21.62
C SER A 104 -8.31 -2.04 21.74
N GLN A 105 -7.82 -1.13 22.58
CA GLN A 105 -6.37 -1.01 22.84
C GLN A 105 -5.76 -2.30 23.41
N GLU A 106 -6.54 -3.04 24.20
CA GLU A 106 -6.12 -4.33 24.76
C GLU A 106 -5.96 -5.39 23.68
N GLU A 107 -6.94 -5.51 22.78
CA GLU A 107 -6.88 -6.41 21.63
C GLU A 107 -5.74 -6.04 20.69
N CYS A 108 -5.53 -4.75 20.42
CA CYS A 108 -4.38 -4.29 19.62
C CYS A 108 -3.05 -4.72 20.24
N ARG A 109 -2.89 -4.56 21.56
CA ARG A 109 -1.69 -5.04 22.27
C ARG A 109 -1.54 -6.57 22.20
N LYS A 110 -2.65 -7.30 22.37
CA LYS A 110 -2.65 -8.77 22.32
C LYS A 110 -2.29 -9.31 20.94
N PHE A 111 -2.76 -8.67 19.87
CA PHE A 111 -2.57 -9.15 18.50
C PHE A 111 -1.41 -8.45 17.77
N GLY A 112 -0.73 -7.51 18.40
CA GLY A 112 0.36 -6.77 17.77
C GLY A 112 -0.10 -5.79 16.69
N VAL A 113 -1.36 -5.31 16.75
CA VAL A 113 -1.93 -4.35 15.80
C VAL A 113 -1.65 -2.92 16.28
N ASN A 114 -1.27 -2.05 15.37
CA ASN A 114 -1.09 -0.63 15.67
C ASN A 114 -2.46 0.07 15.75
N TYR A 115 -2.83 0.50 16.95
CA TYR A 115 -4.14 1.10 17.23
C TYR A 115 -4.47 2.36 16.42
N VAL A 116 -3.43 3.15 16.07
CA VAL A 116 -3.60 4.43 15.36
C VAL A 116 -3.41 4.30 13.84
N GLU A 117 -3.09 3.12 13.35
CA GLU A 117 -2.89 2.86 11.93
C GLU A 117 -4.20 2.49 11.25
N ASP A 118 -4.32 2.87 9.97
CA ASP A 118 -5.46 2.50 9.15
C ASP A 118 -5.22 1.15 8.45
N LEU A 119 -6.24 0.31 8.38
CA LEU A 119 -6.26 -0.85 7.49
C LEU A 119 -6.68 -0.40 6.09
N ILE A 120 -5.78 -0.57 5.12
CA ILE A 120 -6.02 -0.19 3.73
C ILE A 120 -6.60 -1.40 3.00
N LEU A 121 -7.91 -1.56 3.11
CA LEU A 121 -8.66 -2.58 2.40
C LEU A 121 -9.20 -2.00 1.09
N VAL A 122 -8.98 -2.71 0.00
CA VAL A 122 -9.45 -2.33 -1.32
C VAL A 122 -10.18 -3.49 -1.99
N TYR A 123 -11.02 -3.21 -2.97
CA TYR A 123 -11.76 -4.23 -3.68
C TYR A 123 -11.99 -3.90 -5.15
N LYS A 124 -12.22 -4.94 -5.95
CA LYS A 124 -12.55 -4.85 -7.37
C LYS A 124 -14.06 -5.07 -7.54
N GLN A 125 -14.72 -4.09 -8.15
CA GLN A 125 -16.12 -4.17 -8.57
C GLN A 125 -16.26 -4.53 -10.04
#